data_57b90e4bacbf2858990ba5c0eb21d720
#
_entry.id   57b90e4bacbf2858990ba5c0eb21d720
#
_cell.length_a   1.000
_cell.length_b   1.000
_cell.length_c   1.000
_cell.angle_alpha   90.00
_cell.angle_beta   90.00
_cell.angle_gamma   90.00
#
_symmetry.space_group_name_H-M   'P 1'
#
loop_
_entity.id
_entity.type
_entity.pdbx_description
1 polymer ?
#
loop_
_entity_poly.entity_id
_entity_poly.type
_entity_poly.pdbx_seq_one_letter_code
_entity_poly.pdbx_strand_id
1 'polypeptide(L)'
;NKYSKMEKESLLNYLYRFFDIIVLLFIVFDFGYDFEENYNSPHVIGLIILSIALLAFNAFKYFTYKYESNKNVALVNFIILVGVFIISAIIIVLNIDFSWSYILQKIKPVLEGGLVFYFLLRLLVLVRHIYDIYFNPAIVFVGSFVILALSGAFLLMLPSATTHSISFTNAIFTATSAVCVTGLAVVDTAKDFTIVGQSIILVLIQLGGIGILTFTSFFAFFFRGGSSFKEGLNTKDF
;
A
#
# COMPACT_ATOMS: atom_id res chain seq x y z
N ASN A 1 -32.71 13.36 12.94
CA ASN A 1 -32.12 13.41 11.60
C ASN A 1 -30.59 13.57 11.54
N LYS A 2 -29.95 14.20 12.54
CA LYS A 2 -28.49 14.31 12.61
C LYS A 2 -27.82 12.97 13.00
N TYR A 3 -28.45 12.22 13.91
CA TYR A 3 -27.99 10.89 14.35
C TYR A 3 -28.03 9.85 13.21
N SER A 4 -29.11 9.79 12.44
CA SER A 4 -29.24 8.88 11.30
C SER A 4 -28.22 9.18 10.19
N LYS A 5 -27.79 10.44 10.05
CA LYS A 5 -26.74 10.83 9.08
C LYS A 5 -25.37 10.40 9.55
N MET A 6 -25.05 10.57 10.86
CA MET A 6 -23.79 10.12 11.46
C MET A 6 -23.64 8.61 11.43
N GLU A 7 -24.71 7.85 11.64
CA GLU A 7 -24.72 6.40 11.59
C GLU A 7 -24.48 5.88 10.16
N LYS A 8 -25.11 6.50 9.15
CA LYS A 8 -24.85 6.18 7.73
C LYS A 8 -23.42 6.53 7.31
N GLU A 9 -22.85 7.63 7.80
CA GLU A 9 -21.46 8.01 7.53
C GLU A 9 -20.47 7.01 8.14
N SER A 10 -20.73 6.52 9.35
CA SER A 10 -19.90 5.49 9.98
C SER A 10 -19.96 4.17 9.23
N LEU A 11 -21.14 3.70 8.84
CA LEU A 11 -21.34 2.46 8.08
C LEU A 11 -20.61 2.51 6.73
N LEU A 12 -20.71 3.62 6.01
CA LEU A 12 -20.00 3.79 4.74
C LEU A 12 -18.46 3.78 4.92
N ASN A 13 -17.94 4.39 5.97
CA ASN A 13 -16.52 4.36 6.26
C ASN A 13 -16.02 2.94 6.60
N TYR A 14 -16.84 2.11 7.27
CA TYR A 14 -16.54 0.68 7.46
C TYR A 14 -16.55 -0.10 6.14
N LEU A 15 -17.51 0.15 5.26
CA LEU A 15 -17.55 -0.45 3.93
C LEU A 15 -16.32 -0.07 3.10
N TYR A 16 -15.84 1.17 3.17
CA TYR A 16 -14.61 1.59 2.50
C TYR A 16 -13.39 0.81 2.97
N ARG A 17 -13.22 0.65 4.29
CA ARG A 17 -12.11 -0.13 4.85
C ARG A 17 -12.18 -1.59 4.41
N PHE A 18 -13.37 -2.16 4.36
CA PHE A 18 -13.58 -3.52 3.88
C PHE A 18 -13.18 -3.67 2.40
N PHE A 19 -13.56 -2.73 1.54
CA PHE A 19 -13.14 -2.73 0.13
C PHE A 19 -11.63 -2.55 -0.02
N ASP A 20 -10.99 -1.70 0.78
CA ASP A 20 -9.52 -1.53 0.76
C ASP A 20 -8.80 -2.84 1.10
N ILE A 21 -9.33 -3.61 2.05
CA ILE A 21 -8.78 -4.94 2.41
C ILE A 21 -8.96 -5.93 1.24
N ILE A 22 -10.11 -5.95 0.58
CA ILE A 22 -10.35 -6.82 -0.59
C ILE A 22 -9.38 -6.48 -1.72
N VAL A 23 -9.16 -5.19 -2.00
CA VAL A 23 -8.18 -4.75 -3.01
C VAL A 23 -6.79 -5.21 -2.67
N LEU A 24 -6.37 -5.05 -1.41
CA LEU A 24 -5.05 -5.52 -0.96
C LEU A 24 -4.90 -7.03 -1.14
N LEU A 25 -5.88 -7.80 -0.66
CA LEU A 25 -5.86 -9.26 -0.81
C LEU A 25 -5.82 -9.69 -2.26
N PHE A 26 -6.57 -9.00 -3.13
CA PHE A 26 -6.58 -9.29 -4.56
C PHE A 26 -5.22 -8.97 -5.21
N ILE A 27 -4.61 -7.82 -4.89
CA ILE A 27 -3.28 -7.46 -5.39
C ILE A 27 -2.24 -8.48 -4.92
N VAL A 28 -2.23 -8.84 -3.63
CA VAL A 28 -1.29 -9.83 -3.09
C VAL A 28 -1.49 -11.19 -3.74
N PHE A 29 -2.74 -11.60 -4.00
CA PHE A 29 -3.04 -12.85 -4.68
C PHE A 29 -2.58 -12.84 -6.13
N ASP A 30 -2.86 -11.77 -6.87
CA ASP A 30 -2.54 -11.64 -8.29
C ASP A 30 -1.01 -11.58 -8.54
N PHE A 31 -0.27 -10.82 -7.73
CA PHE A 31 1.21 -10.78 -7.80
C PHE A 31 1.87 -12.03 -7.20
N GLY A 32 1.19 -12.70 -6.27
CA GLY A 32 1.73 -13.84 -5.53
C GLY A 32 1.69 -15.17 -6.28
N TYR A 33 0.78 -15.29 -7.21
CA TYR A 33 0.57 -16.51 -7.99
C TYR A 33 0.84 -16.25 -9.46
N ASP A 34 1.82 -16.98 -10.02
CA ASP A 34 2.10 -16.97 -11.45
C ASP A 34 1.10 -17.92 -12.13
N PHE A 35 0.10 -17.34 -12.79
CA PHE A 35 -0.92 -18.12 -13.50
C PHE A 35 -0.44 -18.41 -14.91
N GLU A 36 -0.51 -19.69 -15.33
CA GLU A 36 -0.25 -20.10 -16.70
C GLU A 36 -1.10 -19.28 -17.69
N GLU A 37 -0.60 -19.05 -18.91
CA GLU A 37 -1.21 -18.18 -19.94
C GLU A 37 -2.69 -18.45 -20.20
N ASN A 38 -3.16 -19.70 -20.04
CA ASN A 38 -4.56 -20.08 -20.24
C ASN A 38 -5.53 -19.56 -19.17
N TYR A 39 -5.05 -19.19 -17.97
CA TYR A 39 -5.86 -18.67 -16.87
C TYR A 39 -5.87 -17.15 -16.78
N ASN A 40 -5.18 -16.46 -17.67
CA ASN A 40 -5.07 -15.00 -17.65
C ASN A 40 -6.42 -14.29 -17.88
N SER A 41 -7.33 -14.87 -18.69
CA SER A 41 -8.60 -14.21 -19.02
C SER A 41 -9.54 -14.03 -17.82
N PRO A 42 -9.82 -15.02 -16.96
CA PRO A 42 -10.70 -14.81 -15.80
C PRO A 42 -10.10 -13.86 -14.77
N HIS A 43 -8.77 -13.84 -14.60
CA HIS A 43 -8.07 -12.89 -13.72
C HIS A 43 -8.24 -11.44 -14.18
N VAL A 44 -7.98 -11.17 -15.45
CA VAL A 44 -8.14 -9.82 -16.01
C VAL A 44 -9.58 -9.36 -15.95
N ILE A 45 -10.55 -10.26 -16.16
CA ILE A 45 -11.97 -9.95 -15.96
C ILE A 45 -12.24 -9.59 -14.49
N GLY A 46 -11.67 -10.32 -13.53
CA GLY A 46 -11.75 -9.99 -12.10
C GLY A 46 -11.18 -8.60 -11.77
N LEU A 47 -10.00 -8.26 -12.33
CA LEU A 47 -9.38 -6.94 -12.21
C LEU A 47 -10.28 -5.84 -12.79
N ILE A 48 -10.88 -6.06 -13.94
CA ILE A 48 -11.81 -5.11 -14.57
C ILE A 48 -13.03 -4.89 -13.68
N ILE A 49 -13.66 -5.96 -13.20
CA ILE A 49 -14.84 -5.88 -12.33
C ILE A 49 -14.50 -5.13 -11.04
N LEU A 50 -13.37 -5.47 -10.39
CA LEU A 50 -12.91 -4.80 -9.18
C LEU A 50 -12.65 -3.31 -9.41
N SER A 51 -12.00 -2.97 -10.52
CA SER A 51 -11.69 -1.58 -10.89
C SER A 51 -12.97 -0.78 -11.16
N ILE A 52 -13.97 -1.36 -11.84
CA ILE A 52 -15.30 -0.74 -12.07
C ILE A 52 -16.03 -0.53 -10.75
N ALA A 53 -16.05 -1.54 -9.87
CA ALA A 53 -16.68 -1.45 -8.56
C ALA A 53 -16.05 -0.33 -7.71
N LEU A 54 -14.71 -0.24 -7.70
CA LEU A 54 -13.99 0.83 -7.02
C LEU A 54 -14.29 2.21 -7.60
N LEU A 55 -14.37 2.33 -8.93
CA LEU A 55 -14.71 3.59 -9.60
C LEU A 55 -16.12 4.02 -9.23
N ALA A 56 -17.11 3.14 -9.34
CA ALA A 56 -18.49 3.42 -8.97
C ALA A 56 -18.61 3.82 -7.50
N PHE A 57 -17.89 3.15 -6.62
CA PHE A 57 -17.90 3.40 -5.20
C PHE A 57 -17.25 4.75 -4.83
N ASN A 58 -16.12 5.10 -5.46
CA ASN A 58 -15.49 6.41 -5.26
C ASN A 58 -16.33 7.55 -5.86
N ALA A 59 -16.98 7.34 -7.02
CA ALA A 59 -17.93 8.26 -7.57
C ALA A 59 -19.13 8.50 -6.63
N PHE A 60 -19.73 7.42 -6.11
CA PHE A 60 -20.81 7.52 -5.14
C PHE A 60 -20.40 8.33 -3.90
N LYS A 61 -19.19 8.07 -3.37
CA LYS A 61 -18.67 8.84 -2.23
C LYS A 61 -18.52 10.32 -2.58
N TYR A 62 -17.92 10.64 -3.72
CA TYR A 62 -17.71 12.02 -4.14
C TYR A 62 -19.02 12.79 -4.29
N PHE A 63 -20.05 12.17 -4.86
CA PHE A 63 -21.36 12.83 -5.08
C PHE A 63 -22.20 12.91 -3.81
N THR A 64 -22.10 11.93 -2.91
CA THR A 64 -22.95 11.85 -1.71
C THR A 64 -22.41 12.73 -0.58
N TYR A 65 -21.08 12.82 -0.42
CA TYR A 65 -20.45 13.53 0.69
C TYR A 65 -19.82 14.86 0.26
N LYS A 66 -20.66 15.87 0.10
CA LYS A 66 -20.26 17.22 -0.34
C LYS A 66 -19.38 17.98 0.67
N TYR A 67 -19.34 17.57 1.96
CA TYR A 67 -18.75 18.36 3.07
C TYR A 67 -17.72 17.62 3.94
N GLU A 68 -17.21 16.45 3.53
CA GLU A 68 -16.27 15.69 4.36
C GLU A 68 -14.81 16.14 4.14
N SER A 69 -14.02 16.11 5.23
CA SER A 69 -12.57 16.42 5.26
C SER A 69 -11.73 15.61 4.24
N ASN A 70 -12.23 14.43 3.84
CA ASN A 70 -11.53 13.51 2.92
C ASN A 70 -12.03 13.59 1.46
N LYS A 71 -12.81 14.62 1.11
CA LYS A 71 -13.33 14.79 -0.26
C LYS A 71 -12.22 14.88 -1.31
N ASN A 72 -11.12 15.57 -1.01
CA ASN A 72 -9.99 15.72 -1.93
C ASN A 72 -9.32 14.38 -2.24
N VAL A 73 -9.20 13.49 -1.25
CA VAL A 73 -8.65 12.14 -1.45
C VAL A 73 -9.57 11.29 -2.32
N ALA A 74 -10.88 11.35 -2.08
CA ALA A 74 -11.86 10.64 -2.92
C ALA A 74 -11.83 11.16 -4.37
N LEU A 75 -11.67 12.46 -4.57
CA LEU A 75 -11.53 13.07 -5.89
C LEU A 75 -10.24 12.60 -6.59
N VAL A 76 -9.11 12.61 -5.90
CA VAL A 76 -7.83 12.14 -6.46
C VAL A 76 -7.93 10.66 -6.86
N ASN A 77 -8.48 9.81 -5.98
CA ASN A 77 -8.69 8.40 -6.29
C ASN A 77 -9.62 8.19 -7.48
N PHE A 78 -10.68 8.98 -7.58
CA PHE A 78 -11.61 8.94 -8.71
C PHE A 78 -10.92 9.32 -10.02
N ILE A 79 -10.12 10.42 -10.02
CA ILE A 79 -9.37 10.86 -11.21
C ILE A 79 -8.39 9.78 -11.66
N ILE A 80 -7.67 9.13 -10.74
CA ILE A 80 -6.73 8.06 -11.06
C ILE A 80 -7.44 6.88 -11.71
N LEU A 81 -8.52 6.40 -11.12
CA LEU A 81 -9.29 5.28 -11.69
C LEU A 81 -9.85 5.62 -13.08
N VAL A 82 -10.36 6.84 -13.26
CA VAL A 82 -10.80 7.32 -14.59
C VAL A 82 -9.62 7.33 -15.56
N GLY A 83 -8.44 7.80 -15.16
CA GLY A 83 -7.22 7.78 -15.98
C GLY A 83 -6.83 6.35 -16.41
N VAL A 84 -6.88 5.39 -15.49
CA VAL A 84 -6.62 3.96 -15.77
C VAL A 84 -7.61 3.43 -16.82
N PHE A 85 -8.90 3.76 -16.70
CA PHE A 85 -9.92 3.35 -17.68
C PHE A 85 -9.73 4.01 -19.05
N ILE A 86 -9.34 5.28 -19.09
CA ILE A 86 -9.04 5.99 -20.34
C ILE A 86 -7.84 5.33 -21.04
N ILE A 87 -6.76 5.04 -20.31
CA ILE A 87 -5.57 4.37 -20.87
C ILE A 87 -5.95 2.98 -21.37
N SER A 88 -6.73 2.22 -20.63
CA SER A 88 -7.22 0.90 -21.04
C SER A 88 -8.07 0.98 -22.30
N ALA A 89 -8.95 1.97 -22.40
CA ALA A 89 -9.78 2.19 -23.60
C ALA A 89 -8.92 2.57 -24.82
N ILE A 90 -7.89 3.38 -24.65
CA ILE A 90 -6.94 3.73 -25.72
C ILE A 90 -6.22 2.46 -26.21
N ILE A 91 -5.78 1.58 -25.30
CA ILE A 91 -5.13 0.32 -25.66
C ILE A 91 -6.07 -0.57 -26.46
N ILE A 92 -7.35 -0.67 -26.09
CA ILE A 92 -8.35 -1.43 -26.84
C ILE A 92 -8.50 -0.88 -28.26
N VAL A 93 -8.67 0.43 -28.41
CA VAL A 93 -8.87 1.08 -29.72
C VAL A 93 -7.65 0.91 -30.61
N LEU A 94 -6.44 1.05 -30.08
CA LEU A 94 -5.21 0.93 -30.85
C LEU A 94 -4.87 -0.52 -31.25
N ASN A 95 -5.48 -1.51 -30.62
CA ASN A 95 -5.20 -2.93 -30.85
C ASN A 95 -6.45 -3.72 -31.28
N ILE A 96 -7.45 -3.04 -31.86
CA ILE A 96 -8.75 -3.65 -32.20
C ILE A 96 -8.64 -4.81 -33.22
N ASP A 97 -7.61 -4.80 -34.06
CA ASP A 97 -7.35 -5.82 -35.05
C ASP A 97 -6.67 -7.10 -34.50
N PHE A 98 -6.29 -7.07 -33.21
CA PHE A 98 -5.63 -8.19 -32.56
C PHE A 98 -6.63 -9.07 -31.81
N SER A 99 -6.17 -10.30 -31.44
CA SER A 99 -6.99 -11.22 -30.66
C SER A 99 -7.34 -10.65 -29.28
N TRP A 100 -8.50 -11.03 -28.76
CA TRP A 100 -8.97 -10.57 -27.43
C TRP A 100 -7.98 -10.89 -26.31
N SER A 101 -7.32 -12.06 -26.36
CA SER A 101 -6.29 -12.45 -25.39
C SER A 101 -5.09 -11.49 -25.37
N TYR A 102 -4.64 -11.05 -26.53
CA TYR A 102 -3.55 -10.07 -26.64
C TYR A 102 -3.91 -8.71 -26.03
N ILE A 103 -5.15 -8.25 -26.27
CA ILE A 103 -5.64 -6.98 -25.70
C ILE A 103 -5.69 -7.09 -24.16
N LEU A 104 -6.23 -8.18 -23.61
CA LEU A 104 -6.29 -8.42 -22.18
C LEU A 104 -4.90 -8.45 -21.53
N GLN A 105 -3.93 -9.08 -22.17
CA GLN A 105 -2.55 -9.12 -21.68
C GLN A 105 -1.90 -7.73 -21.61
N LYS A 106 -2.26 -6.82 -22.54
CA LYS A 106 -1.76 -5.43 -22.51
C LYS A 106 -2.46 -4.53 -21.50
N ILE A 107 -3.72 -4.82 -21.19
CA ILE A 107 -4.50 -4.05 -20.22
C ILE A 107 -4.15 -4.44 -18.78
N LYS A 108 -3.79 -5.72 -18.55
CA LYS A 108 -3.49 -6.26 -17.21
C LYS A 108 -2.52 -5.36 -16.42
N PRO A 109 -1.30 -5.05 -16.90
CA PRO A 109 -0.34 -4.25 -16.11
C PRO A 109 -0.82 -2.82 -15.83
N VAL A 110 -1.69 -2.25 -16.67
CA VAL A 110 -2.27 -0.92 -16.45
C VAL A 110 -3.28 -0.96 -15.31
N LEU A 111 -4.13 -2.00 -15.27
CA LEU A 111 -5.09 -2.18 -14.19
C LEU A 111 -4.39 -2.47 -12.85
N GLU A 112 -3.42 -3.37 -12.84
CA GLU A 112 -2.61 -3.70 -11.65
C GLU A 112 -1.90 -2.45 -11.11
N GLY A 113 -1.17 -1.72 -11.96
CA GLY A 113 -0.51 -0.49 -11.59
C GLY A 113 -1.46 0.57 -11.03
N GLY A 114 -2.65 0.68 -11.64
CA GLY A 114 -3.72 1.57 -11.16
C GLY A 114 -4.24 1.18 -9.77
N LEU A 115 -4.45 -0.10 -9.51
CA LEU A 115 -4.89 -0.62 -8.21
C LEU A 115 -3.81 -0.45 -7.13
N VAL A 116 -2.54 -0.73 -7.47
CA VAL A 116 -1.41 -0.50 -6.54
C VAL A 116 -1.32 0.98 -6.18
N PHE A 117 -1.40 1.88 -7.15
CA PHE A 117 -1.35 3.31 -6.89
C PHE A 117 -2.54 3.81 -6.08
N TYR A 118 -3.75 3.31 -6.38
CA TYR A 118 -4.94 3.55 -5.56
C TYR A 118 -4.71 3.12 -4.10
N PHE A 119 -4.18 1.91 -3.90
CA PHE A 119 -3.92 1.38 -2.56
C PHE A 119 -2.88 2.19 -1.80
N LEU A 120 -1.79 2.61 -2.45
CA LEU A 120 -0.76 3.47 -1.82
C LEU A 120 -1.34 4.79 -1.31
N LEU A 121 -2.20 5.44 -2.07
CA LEU A 121 -2.89 6.66 -1.61
C LEU A 121 -3.80 6.40 -0.42
N ARG A 122 -4.51 5.27 -0.43
CA ARG A 122 -5.39 4.87 0.69
C ARG A 122 -4.57 4.55 1.95
N LEU A 123 -3.41 3.92 1.78
CA LEU A 123 -2.47 3.65 2.88
C LEU A 123 -2.02 4.95 3.56
N LEU A 124 -1.70 6.00 2.80
CA LEU A 124 -1.34 7.31 3.36
C LEU A 124 -2.45 7.90 4.24
N VAL A 125 -3.71 7.75 3.81
CA VAL A 125 -4.88 8.20 4.61
C VAL A 125 -5.04 7.37 5.87
N LEU A 126 -4.85 6.05 5.78
CA LEU A 126 -4.93 5.13 6.92
C LEU A 126 -3.86 5.46 7.97
N VAL A 127 -2.61 5.65 7.53
CA VAL A 127 -1.48 6.01 8.39
C VAL A 127 -1.76 7.32 9.13
N ARG A 128 -2.27 8.34 8.44
CA ARG A 128 -2.65 9.60 9.07
C ARG A 128 -3.70 9.40 10.16
N HIS A 129 -4.71 8.56 9.92
CA HIS A 129 -5.76 8.29 10.91
C HIS A 129 -5.24 7.55 12.15
N ILE A 130 -4.31 6.60 11.97
CA ILE A 130 -3.66 5.89 13.09
C ILE A 130 -2.82 6.86 13.91
N TYR A 131 -2.12 7.79 13.27
CA TYR A 131 -1.30 8.81 13.95
C TYR A 131 -2.15 9.74 14.83
N ASP A 132 -3.36 10.08 14.41
CA ASP A 132 -4.28 10.93 15.17
C ASP A 132 -4.81 10.23 16.45
N ILE A 133 -4.78 8.89 16.54
CA ILE A 133 -5.32 8.11 17.66
C ILE A 133 -4.23 7.77 18.69
N TYR A 134 -3.00 7.52 18.26
CA TYR A 134 -1.92 7.06 19.14
C TYR A 134 -0.88 8.16 19.40
N PHE A 135 -0.90 8.70 20.61
CA PHE A 135 -0.03 9.82 21.03
C PHE A 135 1.41 9.41 21.39
N ASN A 136 1.74 8.11 21.44
CA ASN A 136 3.07 7.65 21.83
C ASN A 136 3.93 7.29 20.60
N PRO A 137 4.88 8.16 20.20
CA PRO A 137 5.68 7.93 18.98
C PRO A 137 6.54 6.66 19.06
N ALA A 138 6.97 6.23 20.26
CA ALA A 138 7.74 5.01 20.43
C ALA A 138 6.91 3.75 20.13
N ILE A 139 5.66 3.70 20.58
CA ILE A 139 4.74 2.58 20.30
C ILE A 139 4.41 2.50 18.81
N VAL A 140 4.16 3.66 18.18
CA VAL A 140 3.89 3.73 16.73
C VAL A 140 5.11 3.25 15.94
N PHE A 141 6.32 3.65 16.36
CA PHE A 141 7.56 3.22 15.72
C PHE A 141 7.76 1.70 15.82
N VAL A 142 7.76 1.14 17.04
CA VAL A 142 7.95 -0.31 17.24
C VAL A 142 6.84 -1.10 16.54
N GLY A 143 5.59 -0.66 16.65
CA GLY A 143 4.45 -1.28 15.99
C GLY A 143 4.58 -1.31 14.47
N SER A 144 5.07 -0.21 13.86
CA SER A 144 5.29 -0.14 12.41
C SER A 144 6.35 -1.14 11.95
N PHE A 145 7.44 -1.33 12.71
CA PHE A 145 8.48 -2.33 12.39
C PHE A 145 7.95 -3.76 12.48
N VAL A 146 7.17 -4.06 13.51
CA VAL A 146 6.54 -5.40 13.66
C VAL A 146 5.58 -5.66 12.50
N ILE A 147 4.73 -4.69 12.13
CA ILE A 147 3.81 -4.82 11.00
C ILE A 147 4.57 -5.00 9.68
N LEU A 148 5.63 -4.23 9.45
CA LEU A 148 6.47 -4.36 8.26
C LEU A 148 7.15 -5.72 8.19
N ALA A 149 7.71 -6.23 9.30
CA ALA A 149 8.35 -7.53 9.35
C ALA A 149 7.35 -8.67 9.09
N LEU A 150 6.17 -8.63 9.71
CA LEU A 150 5.13 -9.63 9.50
C LEU A 150 4.59 -9.59 8.06
N SER A 151 4.25 -8.41 7.54
CA SER A 151 3.76 -8.27 6.16
C SER A 151 4.83 -8.70 5.15
N GLY A 152 6.09 -8.33 5.38
CA GLY A 152 7.21 -8.77 4.56
C GLY A 152 7.39 -10.29 4.57
N ALA A 153 7.27 -10.93 5.73
CA ALA A 153 7.35 -12.40 5.85
C ALA A 153 6.24 -13.08 5.02
N PHE A 154 5.00 -12.60 5.12
CA PHE A 154 3.89 -13.13 4.31
C PHE A 154 4.12 -12.93 2.81
N LEU A 155 4.62 -11.77 2.38
CA LEU A 155 4.94 -11.50 0.98
C LEU A 155 6.09 -12.39 0.48
N LEU A 156 7.09 -12.64 1.29
CA LEU A 156 8.22 -13.52 0.94
C LEU A 156 7.83 -15.02 0.87
N MET A 157 6.72 -15.42 1.47
CA MET A 157 6.19 -16.78 1.38
C MET A 157 5.35 -17.02 0.12
N LEU A 158 5.08 -15.99 -0.68
CA LEU A 158 4.32 -16.14 -1.92
C LEU A 158 5.10 -17.01 -2.93
N PRO A 159 4.43 -17.87 -3.69
CA PRO A 159 5.08 -18.73 -4.67
C PRO A 159 5.91 -17.99 -5.70
N SER A 160 5.49 -16.79 -6.11
CA SER A 160 6.23 -15.94 -7.06
C SER A 160 7.47 -15.29 -6.44
N ALA A 161 7.57 -15.20 -5.12
CA ALA A 161 8.68 -14.55 -4.42
C ALA A 161 9.88 -15.46 -4.21
N THR A 162 9.71 -16.78 -4.23
CA THR A 162 10.74 -17.77 -3.93
C THR A 162 10.91 -18.81 -5.03
N THR A 163 12.13 -19.30 -5.21
CA THR A 163 12.43 -20.39 -6.16
C THR A 163 11.97 -21.75 -5.62
N HIS A 164 11.96 -21.90 -4.30
CA HIS A 164 11.40 -23.07 -3.60
C HIS A 164 10.69 -22.60 -2.34
N SER A 165 9.76 -23.42 -1.82
CA SER A 165 9.02 -23.07 -0.60
C SER A 165 9.98 -22.84 0.58
N ILE A 166 9.88 -21.68 1.21
CA ILE A 166 10.61 -21.35 2.43
C ILE A 166 9.71 -21.51 3.66
N SER A 167 10.30 -21.84 4.80
CA SER A 167 9.57 -21.91 6.06
C SER A 167 9.19 -20.50 6.55
N PHE A 168 8.09 -20.40 7.32
CA PHE A 168 7.70 -19.13 7.95
C PHE A 168 8.82 -18.54 8.81
N THR A 169 9.59 -19.40 9.51
CA THR A 169 10.71 -18.96 10.34
C THR A 169 11.81 -18.28 9.51
N ASN A 170 12.15 -18.84 8.35
CA ASN A 170 13.13 -18.24 7.45
C ASN A 170 12.59 -16.92 6.82
N ALA A 171 11.31 -16.90 6.47
CA ALA A 171 10.67 -15.72 5.91
C ALA A 171 10.63 -14.57 6.92
N ILE A 172 10.21 -14.82 8.18
CA ILE A 172 10.15 -13.78 9.21
C ILE A 172 11.54 -13.30 9.62
N PHE A 173 12.54 -14.20 9.67
CA PHE A 173 13.92 -13.84 9.94
C PHE A 173 14.45 -12.91 8.84
N THR A 174 14.28 -13.27 7.56
CA THR A 174 14.73 -12.47 6.42
C THR A 174 14.02 -11.11 6.39
N ALA A 175 12.70 -11.09 6.59
CA ALA A 175 11.94 -9.85 6.62
C ALA A 175 12.37 -8.93 7.78
N THR A 176 12.58 -9.49 8.98
CA THR A 176 13.05 -8.74 10.15
C THR A 176 14.45 -8.20 9.92
N SER A 177 15.35 -9.02 9.38
CA SER A 177 16.73 -8.63 9.02
C SER A 177 16.73 -7.48 8.01
N ALA A 178 15.84 -7.52 7.01
CA ALA A 178 15.69 -6.49 6.01
C ALA A 178 15.15 -5.18 6.62
N VAL A 179 14.07 -5.24 7.39
CA VAL A 179 13.45 -4.07 8.03
C VAL A 179 14.38 -3.42 9.06
N CYS A 180 15.11 -4.21 9.83
CA CYS A 180 16.11 -3.71 10.80
C CYS A 180 17.43 -3.30 10.15
N VAL A 181 17.59 -3.51 8.82
CA VAL A 181 18.81 -3.19 8.06
C VAL A 181 20.04 -3.90 8.65
N THR A 182 19.88 -5.09 9.23
CA THR A 182 20.97 -5.84 9.84
C THR A 182 21.78 -6.65 8.82
N GLY A 183 21.14 -7.08 7.71
CA GLY A 183 21.81 -7.81 6.64
C GLY A 183 22.16 -9.26 6.98
N LEU A 184 21.56 -9.83 8.03
CA LEU A 184 21.74 -11.24 8.39
C LEU A 184 20.94 -12.11 7.42
N ALA A 185 21.53 -13.19 6.92
CA ALA A 185 20.91 -14.11 5.97
C ALA A 185 20.92 -15.55 6.54
N VAL A 186 19.76 -16.21 6.52
CA VAL A 186 19.60 -17.64 6.83
C VAL A 186 19.36 -18.47 5.56
N VAL A 187 19.05 -17.79 4.46
CA VAL A 187 18.86 -18.33 3.11
C VAL A 187 19.62 -17.45 2.12
N ASP A 188 20.02 -18.01 1.00
CA ASP A 188 20.77 -17.28 -0.03
C ASP A 188 19.81 -16.37 -0.82
N THR A 189 19.90 -15.05 -0.59
CA THR A 189 19.01 -14.09 -1.23
C THR A 189 19.06 -14.14 -2.76
N ALA A 190 20.20 -14.46 -3.34
CA ALA A 190 20.35 -14.51 -4.80
C ALA A 190 19.80 -15.79 -5.43
N LYS A 191 19.79 -16.91 -4.68
CA LYS A 191 19.40 -18.23 -5.17
C LYS A 191 17.99 -18.64 -4.78
N ASP A 192 17.61 -18.34 -3.54
CA ASP A 192 16.35 -18.81 -2.96
C ASP A 192 15.18 -17.85 -3.26
N PHE A 193 15.47 -16.59 -3.60
CA PHE A 193 14.44 -15.60 -3.95
C PHE A 193 14.48 -15.24 -5.44
N THR A 194 13.31 -15.16 -6.04
CA THR A 194 13.10 -14.63 -7.39
C THR A 194 13.36 -13.11 -7.43
N ILE A 195 13.32 -12.51 -8.62
CA ILE A 195 13.37 -11.03 -8.77
C ILE A 195 12.26 -10.35 -7.96
N VAL A 196 11.07 -10.97 -7.86
CA VAL A 196 9.96 -10.47 -7.06
C VAL A 196 10.33 -10.48 -5.58
N GLY A 197 10.84 -11.60 -5.06
CA GLY A 197 11.28 -11.71 -3.67
C GLY A 197 12.42 -10.74 -3.32
N GLN A 198 13.41 -10.63 -4.19
CA GLN A 198 14.51 -9.67 -4.03
C GLN A 198 14.01 -8.21 -4.03
N SER A 199 13.01 -7.89 -4.86
CA SER A 199 12.37 -6.57 -4.87
C SER A 199 11.62 -6.28 -3.57
N ILE A 200 10.92 -7.28 -3.02
CA ILE A 200 10.25 -7.17 -1.71
C ILE A 200 11.30 -6.88 -0.62
N ILE A 201 12.40 -7.63 -0.58
CA ILE A 201 13.49 -7.43 0.39
C ILE A 201 14.06 -6.02 0.25
N LEU A 202 14.31 -5.55 -0.96
CA LEU A 202 14.81 -4.19 -1.23
C LEU A 202 13.85 -3.12 -0.69
N VAL A 203 12.56 -3.26 -0.91
CA VAL A 203 11.55 -2.33 -0.38
C VAL A 203 11.53 -2.35 1.15
N LEU A 204 11.63 -3.53 1.77
CA LEU A 204 11.69 -3.65 3.24
C LEU A 204 12.91 -2.94 3.81
N ILE A 205 14.09 -3.10 3.19
CA ILE A 205 15.33 -2.40 3.59
C ILE A 205 15.15 -0.88 3.48
N GLN A 206 14.56 -0.39 2.39
CA GLN A 206 14.33 1.04 2.18
C GLN A 206 13.37 1.62 3.22
N LEU A 207 12.23 0.96 3.47
CA LEU A 207 11.25 1.41 4.46
C LEU A 207 11.84 1.37 5.87
N GLY A 208 12.57 0.32 6.21
CA GLY A 208 13.24 0.18 7.50
C GLY A 208 14.32 1.23 7.72
N GLY A 209 15.18 1.47 6.72
CA GLY A 209 16.23 2.48 6.77
C GLY A 209 15.68 3.90 6.97
N ILE A 210 14.66 4.29 6.21
CA ILE A 210 13.97 5.58 6.36
C ILE A 210 13.33 5.67 7.75
N GLY A 211 12.71 4.59 8.25
CA GLY A 211 12.11 4.54 9.57
C GLY A 211 13.12 4.79 10.68
N ILE A 212 14.29 4.13 10.64
CA ILE A 212 15.36 4.30 11.63
C ILE A 212 15.90 5.72 11.61
N LEU A 213 16.16 6.29 10.43
CA LEU A 213 16.69 7.65 10.29
C LEU A 213 15.71 8.70 10.81
N THR A 214 14.41 8.55 10.50
CA THR A 214 13.37 9.48 10.98
C THR A 214 13.21 9.40 12.50
N PHE A 215 13.24 8.20 13.07
CA PHE A 215 13.15 7.99 14.50
C PHE A 215 14.35 8.60 15.23
N THR A 216 15.56 8.35 14.75
CA THR A 216 16.79 8.92 15.33
C THR A 216 16.77 10.45 15.28
N SER A 217 16.35 11.04 14.16
CA SER A 217 16.22 12.49 14.01
C SER A 217 15.17 13.08 14.95
N PHE A 218 14.03 12.39 15.14
CA PHE A 218 12.98 12.79 16.08
C PHE A 218 13.52 12.81 17.52
N PHE A 219 14.22 11.75 17.94
CA PHE A 219 14.80 11.67 19.28
C PHE A 219 15.88 12.73 19.49
N ALA A 220 16.77 12.93 18.50
CA ALA A 220 17.78 13.98 18.56
C ALA A 220 17.16 15.37 18.73
N PHE A 221 16.06 15.63 18.02
CA PHE A 221 15.31 16.89 18.17
C PHE A 221 14.66 17.00 19.55
N PHE A 222 14.02 15.94 20.05
CA PHE A 222 13.34 15.90 21.32
C PHE A 222 14.30 16.12 22.51
N PHE A 223 15.48 15.49 22.47
CA PHE A 223 16.48 15.66 23.50
C PHE A 223 17.25 16.99 23.38
N ARG A 224 17.37 17.56 22.19
CA ARG A 224 18.03 18.84 21.96
C ARG A 224 17.11 20.03 22.19
N GLY A 225 15.81 19.88 22.04
CA GLY A 225 14.81 20.95 22.13
C GLY A 225 14.58 21.51 23.52
N GLY A 226 15.12 20.88 24.58
CA GLY A 226 15.06 21.42 25.95
C GLY A 226 15.98 22.62 26.19
N SER A 227 17.01 22.84 25.38
CA SER A 227 17.97 23.95 25.53
C SER A 227 17.70 25.14 24.61
N SER A 228 17.17 24.92 23.42
CA SER A 228 16.98 25.97 22.42
C SER A 228 15.80 26.93 22.72
N PHE A 229 14.78 26.47 23.49
CA PHE A 229 13.68 27.35 23.91
C PHE A 229 14.10 28.34 25.00
N LYS A 230 15.10 28.00 25.84
CA LYS A 230 15.64 28.91 26.86
C LYS A 230 16.59 29.96 26.28
N GLU A 231 17.32 29.64 25.21
CA GLU A 231 18.19 30.63 24.53
C GLU A 231 17.40 31.68 23.75
N GLY A 232 16.24 31.30 23.16
CA GLY A 232 15.37 32.24 22.44
C GLY A 232 14.63 33.24 23.35
N LEU A 233 14.50 32.96 24.63
CA LEU A 233 13.90 33.88 25.60
C LEU A 233 14.93 34.85 26.20
N ASN A 234 16.20 34.48 26.28
CA ASN A 234 17.25 35.35 26.84
C ASN A 234 17.79 36.39 25.85
N THR A 235 17.47 36.31 24.56
CA THR A 235 17.87 37.30 23.55
C THR A 235 16.86 38.43 23.34
N LYS A 236 15.77 38.49 24.13
CA LYS A 236 14.80 39.58 24.07
C LYS A 236 14.99 40.66 25.17
N ASP A 237 15.98 40.51 26.00
CA ASP A 237 16.26 41.45 27.11
C ASP A 237 17.60 42.23 26.92
N PHE A 238 17.95 42.53 25.64
CA PHE A 238 19.00 43.52 25.35
C PHE A 238 18.51 44.48 24.25
#